data_cda94c7181641c1113848f4a7b9ab2e3
#
_entry.id   cda94c7181641c1113848f4a7b9ab2e3
#
_cell.length_a   1.000
_cell.length_b   1.000
_cell.length_c   1.000
_cell.angle_alpha   90.00
_cell.angle_beta   90.00
_cell.angle_gamma   90.00
#
_symmetry.space_group_name_H-M   'P 1'
#
loop_
_entity.id
_entity.type
_entity.pdbx_description
1 polymer ?
#
loop_
_entity_poly.entity_id
_entity_poly.type
_entity_poly.pdbx_seq_one_letter_code
_entity_poly.pdbx_strand_id
1 'polypeptide(L)'
;MRRIIPILTFFSLLCGCSVFNSETVSHRKVAVQTYSLHKYTLEQTLEILAPMGLDGVECYPEQILSKSMPDARITPSMTKQQRDYLKALFKKNNLKMASYGVCFGGSEKGVREICEFVKDFGCENVITEDREDLLPVWEKYAEKYGLTVSIHHHKKDNRNRYYDADYLSEKLKNYKHIKGNPDIGHLSLSGIEPMYYLKALSGRIGSVHFKDQPQFGDPNGRCVPLGEGILDNKAMLAELDRQGYEGYYVIEYEEDVPSLIEDIQKCVMFLRQN
;
A
#
# COMPACT_ATOMS: atom_id res chain seq x y z
N MET A 1 36.90 51.02 63.08
CA MET A 1 37.27 50.22 61.88
C MET A 1 36.09 49.32 61.45
N ARG A 2 35.31 49.72 60.47
CA ARG A 2 34.18 48.92 59.91
C ARG A 2 34.66 48.21 58.68
N ARG A 3 34.65 46.88 58.67
CA ARG A 3 34.98 46.05 57.51
C ARG A 3 33.75 45.96 56.60
N ILE A 4 33.91 46.38 55.38
CA ILE A 4 32.92 46.24 54.32
C ILE A 4 33.17 44.90 53.66
N ILE A 5 32.14 44.01 53.60
CA ILE A 5 32.14 42.73 52.88
C ILE A 5 31.47 42.98 51.53
N PRO A 6 32.08 42.67 50.39
CA PRO A 6 31.41 42.77 49.10
C PRO A 6 30.49 41.54 48.84
N ILE A 7 29.26 41.85 48.51
CA ILE A 7 28.27 40.83 48.04
C ILE A 7 28.59 40.52 46.56
N LEU A 8 29.01 39.28 46.31
CA LEU A 8 29.12 38.74 44.93
C LEU A 8 27.75 38.27 44.49
N THR A 9 27.17 38.97 43.53
CA THR A 9 25.94 38.53 42.84
C THR A 9 26.28 37.51 41.75
N PHE A 10 25.89 36.27 41.92
CA PHE A 10 25.98 35.22 40.92
C PHE A 10 24.83 35.38 39.91
N PHE A 11 25.17 35.76 38.70
CA PHE A 11 24.26 35.70 37.55
C PHE A 11 24.32 34.27 36.96
N SER A 12 23.30 33.47 37.24
CA SER A 12 23.13 32.18 36.56
C SER A 12 22.52 32.41 35.17
N LEU A 13 23.34 32.25 34.13
CA LEU A 13 22.83 32.10 32.74
C LEU A 13 22.12 30.74 32.64
N LEU A 14 20.81 30.77 32.56
CA LEU A 14 20.03 29.64 32.12
C LEU A 14 20.19 29.53 30.59
N CYS A 15 21.10 28.64 30.16
CA CYS A 15 21.22 28.24 28.79
C CYS A 15 20.03 27.31 28.47
N GLY A 16 18.97 27.84 27.87
CA GLY A 16 17.85 27.07 27.37
C GLY A 16 18.32 26.22 26.19
N CYS A 17 18.69 24.97 26.45
CA CYS A 17 18.77 23.98 25.40
C CYS A 17 17.36 23.72 24.84
N SER A 18 17.02 24.34 23.73
CA SER A 18 15.92 23.88 22.89
C SER A 18 16.29 22.49 22.37
N VAL A 19 15.69 21.47 22.99
CA VAL A 19 15.71 20.12 22.46
C VAL A 19 14.94 20.18 21.13
N PHE A 20 15.65 20.26 20.03
CA PHE A 20 15.08 19.91 18.74
C PHE A 20 14.70 18.43 18.83
N ASN A 21 13.43 18.15 19.04
CA ASN A 21 12.87 16.83 18.74
C ASN A 21 13.12 16.63 17.24
N SER A 22 14.12 15.87 16.86
CA SER A 22 14.16 15.23 15.57
C SER A 22 12.97 14.27 15.55
N GLU A 23 11.86 14.69 14.95
CA GLU A 23 10.83 13.75 14.57
C GLU A 23 11.55 12.69 13.74
N THR A 24 11.65 11.49 14.28
CA THR A 24 12.09 10.32 13.54
C THR A 24 11.03 10.11 12.45
N VAL A 25 11.31 10.56 11.24
CA VAL A 25 10.47 10.22 10.09
C VAL A 25 10.39 8.69 10.07
N SER A 26 9.23 8.17 10.42
CA SER A 26 8.97 6.74 10.38
C SER A 26 9.28 6.25 8.98
N HIS A 27 10.13 5.24 8.86
CA HIS A 27 10.45 4.66 7.55
C HIS A 27 9.20 4.00 6.98
N ARG A 28 8.49 4.71 6.08
CA ARG A 28 7.29 4.17 5.41
C ARG A 28 7.66 3.00 4.52
N LYS A 29 6.91 1.91 4.62
CA LYS A 29 7.05 0.75 3.75
C LYS A 29 6.43 1.06 2.39
N VAL A 30 7.25 1.31 1.38
CA VAL A 30 6.81 1.67 0.03
C VAL A 30 6.86 0.46 -0.88
N ALA A 31 5.77 0.22 -1.60
CA ALA A 31 5.69 -0.82 -2.62
C ALA A 31 5.09 -0.24 -3.92
N VAL A 32 5.26 -0.97 -5.02
CA VAL A 32 4.61 -0.70 -6.31
C VAL A 32 3.72 -1.89 -6.65
N GLN A 33 2.49 -1.62 -7.05
CA GLN A 33 1.58 -2.61 -7.63
C GLN A 33 2.06 -2.96 -9.05
N THR A 34 2.35 -4.24 -9.29
CA THR A 34 3.00 -4.65 -10.53
C THR A 34 2.12 -4.54 -11.78
N TYR A 35 0.80 -4.30 -11.61
CA TYR A 35 -0.08 -3.93 -12.71
C TYR A 35 0.34 -2.62 -13.39
N SER A 36 0.94 -1.69 -12.66
CA SER A 36 1.54 -0.47 -13.24
C SER A 36 2.53 -0.78 -14.39
N LEU A 37 3.10 -1.99 -14.36
CA LEU A 37 4.04 -2.49 -15.36
C LEU A 37 3.49 -3.76 -16.07
N HIS A 38 2.17 -3.84 -16.28
CA HIS A 38 1.49 -5.03 -16.82
C HIS A 38 1.94 -5.45 -18.22
N LYS A 39 2.55 -4.54 -18.98
CA LYS A 39 3.15 -4.85 -20.29
C LYS A 39 4.48 -5.59 -20.21
N TYR A 40 5.08 -5.66 -19.03
CA TYR A 40 6.31 -6.37 -18.74
C TYR A 40 6.01 -7.71 -18.07
N THR A 41 6.92 -8.68 -18.19
CA THR A 41 6.87 -9.88 -17.35
C THR A 41 7.23 -9.48 -15.91
N LEU A 42 6.83 -10.29 -14.91
CA LEU A 42 7.19 -9.99 -13.53
C LEU A 42 8.72 -9.95 -13.33
N GLU A 43 9.47 -10.84 -13.98
CA GLU A 43 10.93 -10.79 -13.98
C GLU A 43 11.46 -9.41 -14.42
N GLN A 44 10.99 -8.88 -15.55
CA GLN A 44 11.38 -7.56 -16.04
C GLN A 44 10.91 -6.44 -15.09
N THR A 45 9.69 -6.57 -14.56
CA THR A 45 9.13 -5.62 -13.59
C THR A 45 10.02 -5.53 -12.35
N LEU A 46 10.44 -6.66 -11.79
CA LEU A 46 11.32 -6.67 -10.62
C LEU A 46 12.70 -6.06 -10.93
N GLU A 47 13.26 -6.31 -12.12
CA GLU A 47 14.53 -5.69 -12.55
C GLU A 47 14.41 -4.16 -12.71
N ILE A 48 13.29 -3.67 -13.22
CA ILE A 48 13.00 -2.23 -13.35
C ILE A 48 12.84 -1.58 -11.96
N LEU A 49 12.12 -2.24 -11.05
CA LEU A 49 11.78 -1.69 -9.75
C LEU A 49 12.91 -1.81 -8.70
N ALA A 50 13.80 -2.80 -8.84
CA ALA A 50 14.87 -3.06 -7.86
C ALA A 50 15.73 -1.83 -7.50
N PRO A 51 16.17 -0.96 -8.46
CA PRO A 51 16.98 0.21 -8.14
C PRO A 51 16.20 1.35 -7.47
N MET A 52 14.87 1.28 -7.37
CA MET A 52 14.03 2.37 -6.85
C MET A 52 13.97 2.46 -5.31
N GLY A 53 14.60 1.52 -4.59
CA GLY A 53 14.64 1.54 -3.11
C GLY A 53 13.32 1.18 -2.46
N LEU A 54 12.57 0.24 -3.03
CA LEU A 54 11.29 -0.27 -2.51
C LEU A 54 11.50 -1.28 -1.39
N ASP A 55 10.50 -1.41 -0.51
CA ASP A 55 10.44 -2.47 0.51
C ASP A 55 9.78 -3.75 -0.01
N GLY A 56 9.13 -3.70 -1.16
CA GLY A 56 8.50 -4.83 -1.81
C GLY A 56 7.65 -4.42 -3.00
N VAL A 57 6.90 -5.38 -3.52
CA VAL A 57 5.92 -5.15 -4.59
C VAL A 57 4.60 -5.80 -4.23
N GLU A 58 3.50 -5.23 -4.69
CA GLU A 58 2.21 -5.89 -4.70
C GLU A 58 2.08 -6.66 -6.01
N CYS A 59 2.03 -7.99 -5.92
CA CYS A 59 1.98 -8.82 -7.11
C CYS A 59 0.59 -8.86 -7.72
N TYR A 60 0.49 -8.43 -8.96
CA TYR A 60 -0.72 -8.53 -9.75
C TYR A 60 -0.96 -9.99 -10.19
N PRO A 61 -2.13 -10.57 -9.93
CA PRO A 61 -2.52 -11.87 -10.47
C PRO A 61 -2.49 -11.88 -12.00
N GLU A 62 -2.24 -13.05 -12.60
CA GLU A 62 -2.21 -13.25 -14.05
C GLU A 62 -1.04 -12.58 -14.79
N GLN A 63 -0.15 -11.86 -14.12
CA GLN A 63 1.06 -11.36 -14.76
C GLN A 63 1.94 -12.53 -15.23
N ILE A 64 2.49 -12.42 -16.45
CA ILE A 64 3.43 -13.41 -16.99
C ILE A 64 4.69 -13.43 -16.12
N LEU A 65 5.14 -14.62 -15.73
CA LEU A 65 6.30 -14.77 -14.84
C LEU A 65 7.59 -14.28 -15.50
N SER A 66 7.91 -14.81 -16.71
CA SER A 66 9.12 -14.45 -17.45
C SER A 66 8.98 -14.75 -18.94
N LYS A 67 9.88 -14.21 -19.76
CA LYS A 67 9.93 -14.54 -21.20
C LYS A 67 10.29 -16.02 -21.44
N SER A 68 11.04 -16.65 -20.55
CA SER A 68 11.38 -18.07 -20.63
C SER A 68 10.25 -19.00 -20.19
N MET A 69 9.23 -18.47 -19.52
CA MET A 69 8.05 -19.18 -19.05
C MET A 69 6.78 -18.39 -19.43
N PRO A 70 6.46 -18.24 -20.74
CA PRO A 70 5.42 -17.33 -21.22
C PRO A 70 4.00 -17.76 -20.81
N ASP A 71 3.79 -19.02 -20.47
CA ASP A 71 2.52 -19.58 -20.03
C ASP A 71 2.35 -19.56 -18.49
N ALA A 72 3.42 -19.27 -17.75
CA ALA A 72 3.36 -19.18 -16.31
C ALA A 72 2.76 -17.84 -15.89
N ARG A 73 1.75 -17.90 -15.03
CA ARG A 73 1.07 -16.74 -14.43
C ARG A 73 1.30 -16.74 -12.92
N ILE A 74 1.24 -15.54 -12.31
CA ILE A 74 1.40 -15.39 -10.87
C ILE A 74 0.08 -15.77 -10.20
N THR A 75 -0.15 -17.05 -10.04
CA THR A 75 -1.40 -17.63 -9.51
C THR A 75 -1.12 -18.80 -8.57
N PRO A 76 -2.10 -19.21 -7.76
CA PRO A 76 -2.00 -20.41 -6.93
C PRO A 76 -1.68 -21.69 -7.71
N SER A 77 -1.98 -21.74 -9.01
CA SER A 77 -1.72 -22.91 -9.87
C SER A 77 -0.25 -23.08 -10.29
N MET A 78 0.64 -22.13 -9.93
CA MET A 78 2.08 -22.25 -10.22
C MET A 78 2.65 -23.56 -9.71
N THR A 79 3.42 -24.24 -10.59
CA THR A 79 4.19 -25.43 -10.21
C THR A 79 5.27 -25.08 -9.19
N LYS A 80 5.79 -26.10 -8.48
CA LYS A 80 6.92 -25.91 -7.55
C LYS A 80 8.11 -25.23 -8.24
N GLN A 81 8.46 -25.65 -9.46
CA GLN A 81 9.58 -25.06 -10.21
C GLN A 81 9.36 -23.57 -10.50
N GLN A 82 8.14 -23.17 -10.90
CA GLN A 82 7.81 -21.77 -11.13
C GLN A 82 7.85 -20.93 -9.84
N ARG A 83 7.37 -21.48 -8.71
CA ARG A 83 7.44 -20.82 -7.41
C ARG A 83 8.90 -20.66 -6.94
N ASP A 84 9.73 -21.70 -7.09
CA ASP A 84 11.16 -21.64 -6.74
C ASP A 84 11.87 -20.58 -7.59
N TYR A 85 11.55 -20.50 -8.88
CA TYR A 85 12.06 -19.47 -9.78
C TYR A 85 11.66 -18.06 -9.31
N LEU A 86 10.39 -17.84 -9.00
CA LEU A 86 9.91 -16.55 -8.50
C LEU A 86 10.57 -16.16 -7.17
N LYS A 87 10.76 -17.11 -6.25
CA LYS A 87 11.51 -16.88 -5.00
C LYS A 87 12.95 -16.45 -5.26
N ALA A 88 13.60 -17.08 -6.26
CA ALA A 88 14.95 -16.69 -6.69
C ALA A 88 14.99 -15.29 -7.30
N LEU A 89 13.98 -14.89 -8.09
CA LEU A 89 13.85 -13.54 -8.64
C LEU A 89 13.72 -12.49 -7.52
N PHE A 90 12.87 -12.72 -6.53
CA PHE A 90 12.73 -11.82 -5.38
C PHE A 90 14.08 -11.67 -4.64
N LYS A 91 14.77 -12.78 -4.39
CA LYS A 91 16.09 -12.75 -3.74
C LYS A 91 17.13 -12.00 -4.58
N LYS A 92 17.19 -12.26 -5.91
CA LYS A 92 18.11 -11.59 -6.84
C LYS A 92 17.94 -10.07 -6.81
N ASN A 93 16.70 -9.59 -6.76
CA ASN A 93 16.36 -8.18 -6.83
C ASN A 93 16.23 -7.50 -5.45
N ASN A 94 16.51 -8.23 -4.37
CA ASN A 94 16.32 -7.74 -2.98
C ASN A 94 14.92 -7.15 -2.73
N LEU A 95 13.91 -7.77 -3.32
CA LEU A 95 12.50 -7.42 -3.17
C LEU A 95 11.74 -8.58 -2.53
N LYS A 96 10.53 -8.32 -2.07
CA LYS A 96 9.60 -9.33 -1.57
C LYS A 96 8.18 -9.06 -2.05
N MET A 97 7.33 -10.08 -1.97
CA MET A 97 5.89 -9.90 -2.14
C MET A 97 5.33 -9.21 -0.90
N ALA A 98 5.05 -7.91 -0.99
CA ALA A 98 4.46 -7.09 0.08
C ALA A 98 2.98 -7.43 0.26
N SER A 99 2.28 -7.59 -0.85
CA SER A 99 0.89 -8.00 -0.95
C SER A 99 0.63 -8.72 -2.27
N TYR A 100 -0.53 -9.34 -2.37
CA TYR A 100 -0.98 -10.03 -3.57
C TYR A 100 -2.42 -9.62 -3.91
N GLY A 101 -2.62 -9.02 -5.08
CA GLY A 101 -3.94 -8.55 -5.49
C GLY A 101 -3.90 -7.55 -6.68
N VAL A 102 -5.05 -7.09 -7.15
CA VAL A 102 -6.39 -7.41 -6.60
C VAL A 102 -6.82 -8.80 -7.11
N CYS A 103 -7.20 -9.69 -6.22
CA CYS A 103 -7.54 -11.06 -6.56
C CYS A 103 -8.96 -11.43 -6.12
N PHE A 104 -9.47 -12.51 -6.68
CA PHE A 104 -10.81 -13.03 -6.39
C PHE A 104 -10.72 -14.53 -6.08
N GLY A 105 -11.17 -14.93 -4.90
CA GLY A 105 -11.25 -16.34 -4.52
C GLY A 105 -12.41 -17.05 -5.22
N GLY A 106 -13.54 -16.37 -5.39
CA GLY A 106 -14.73 -16.84 -6.09
C GLY A 106 -15.45 -18.03 -5.41
N SER A 107 -14.74 -18.76 -4.55
CA SER A 107 -15.24 -19.91 -3.79
C SER A 107 -14.35 -20.15 -2.55
N GLU A 108 -14.83 -20.96 -1.60
CA GLU A 108 -14.02 -21.37 -0.43
C GLU A 108 -12.70 -22.03 -0.85
N LYS A 109 -12.73 -22.87 -1.89
CA LYS A 109 -11.53 -23.52 -2.42
C LYS A 109 -10.52 -22.47 -2.93
N GLY A 110 -10.98 -21.53 -3.74
CA GLY A 110 -10.10 -20.50 -4.30
C GLY A 110 -9.51 -19.57 -3.24
N VAL A 111 -10.31 -19.14 -2.26
CA VAL A 111 -9.83 -18.36 -1.10
C VAL A 111 -8.71 -19.10 -0.37
N ARG A 112 -8.92 -20.39 -0.08
CA ARG A 112 -7.91 -21.21 0.58
C ARG A 112 -6.63 -21.30 -0.23
N GLU A 113 -6.73 -21.57 -1.54
CA GLU A 113 -5.58 -21.71 -2.44
C GLU A 113 -4.79 -20.41 -2.55
N ILE A 114 -5.45 -19.24 -2.57
CA ILE A 114 -4.79 -17.94 -2.53
C ILE A 114 -4.06 -17.75 -1.20
N CYS A 115 -4.68 -18.03 -0.07
CA CYS A 115 -4.05 -17.88 1.25
C CYS A 115 -2.82 -18.80 1.39
N GLU A 116 -2.91 -20.05 0.92
CA GLU A 116 -1.78 -20.97 0.88
C GLU A 116 -0.64 -20.47 -0.02
N PHE A 117 -0.98 -19.94 -1.18
CA PHE A 117 -0.04 -19.38 -2.15
C PHE A 117 0.74 -18.19 -1.56
N VAL A 118 0.06 -17.19 -1.02
CA VAL A 118 0.71 -15.99 -0.50
C VAL A 118 1.58 -16.33 0.72
N LYS A 119 1.13 -17.27 1.56
CA LYS A 119 1.90 -17.74 2.71
C LYS A 119 3.20 -18.43 2.31
N ASP A 120 3.22 -19.16 1.18
CA ASP A 120 4.43 -19.82 0.63
C ASP A 120 5.52 -18.79 0.23
N PHE A 121 5.12 -17.57 -0.11
CA PHE A 121 6.04 -16.46 -0.40
C PHE A 121 6.37 -15.57 0.81
N GLY A 122 5.86 -15.90 2.00
CA GLY A 122 6.04 -15.07 3.20
C GLY A 122 5.27 -13.75 3.13
N CYS A 123 4.33 -13.63 2.21
CA CYS A 123 3.43 -12.48 2.12
C CYS A 123 2.38 -12.56 3.23
N GLU A 124 2.03 -11.40 3.81
CA GLU A 124 1.11 -11.31 4.94
C GLU A 124 -0.18 -10.55 4.62
N ASN A 125 -0.30 -10.00 3.40
CA ASN A 125 -1.47 -9.22 3.00
C ASN A 125 -2.01 -9.66 1.65
N VAL A 126 -3.32 -9.90 1.58
CA VAL A 126 -4.07 -10.19 0.35
C VAL A 126 -5.01 -9.05 0.06
N ILE A 127 -5.01 -8.56 -1.17
CA ILE A 127 -5.93 -7.52 -1.62
C ILE A 127 -7.03 -8.18 -2.45
N THR A 128 -8.28 -7.98 -2.06
CA THR A 128 -9.43 -8.60 -2.74
C THR A 128 -10.60 -7.64 -2.87
N GLU A 129 -11.39 -7.83 -3.91
CA GLU A 129 -12.69 -7.20 -4.12
C GLU A 129 -13.79 -8.27 -4.27
N ASP A 130 -13.63 -9.36 -3.56
CA ASP A 130 -14.57 -10.48 -3.58
C ASP A 130 -15.94 -10.08 -3.02
N ARG A 131 -16.96 -10.88 -3.36
CA ARG A 131 -18.32 -10.68 -2.88
C ARG A 131 -18.40 -10.80 -1.36
N GLU A 132 -19.34 -10.10 -0.75
CA GLU A 132 -19.52 -10.05 0.70
C GLU A 132 -19.81 -11.42 1.33
N ASP A 133 -20.47 -12.32 0.63
CA ASP A 133 -20.76 -13.67 1.11
C ASP A 133 -19.50 -14.54 1.27
N LEU A 134 -18.37 -14.13 0.69
CA LEU A 134 -17.07 -14.77 0.88
C LEU A 134 -16.24 -14.16 2.01
N LEU A 135 -16.61 -13.01 2.59
CA LEU A 135 -15.85 -12.39 3.67
C LEU A 135 -15.69 -13.31 4.89
N PRO A 136 -16.70 -14.08 5.35
CA PRO A 136 -16.51 -15.04 6.44
C PRO A 136 -15.49 -16.16 6.08
N VAL A 137 -15.41 -16.52 4.80
CA VAL A 137 -14.43 -17.50 4.32
C VAL A 137 -13.02 -16.90 4.31
N TRP A 138 -12.88 -15.66 3.84
CA TRP A 138 -11.62 -14.93 3.92
C TRP A 138 -11.15 -14.77 5.37
N GLU A 139 -12.03 -14.39 6.31
CA GLU A 139 -11.68 -14.28 7.73
C GLU A 139 -11.15 -15.60 8.29
N LYS A 140 -11.85 -16.71 8.02
CA LYS A 140 -11.46 -18.08 8.44
C LYS A 140 -10.04 -18.42 8.00
N TYR A 141 -9.71 -18.18 6.73
CA TYR A 141 -8.40 -18.53 6.21
C TYR A 141 -7.32 -17.49 6.54
N ALA A 142 -7.68 -16.23 6.69
CA ALA A 142 -6.78 -15.19 7.21
C ALA A 142 -6.33 -15.53 8.64
N GLU A 143 -7.25 -15.91 9.52
CA GLU A 143 -6.93 -16.37 10.88
C GLU A 143 -6.01 -17.61 10.84
N LYS A 144 -6.38 -18.61 10.03
CA LYS A 144 -5.63 -19.89 9.94
C LYS A 144 -4.17 -19.68 9.51
N TYR A 145 -3.92 -18.76 8.57
CA TYR A 145 -2.60 -18.57 7.98
C TYR A 145 -1.86 -17.33 8.53
N GLY A 146 -2.48 -16.57 9.45
CA GLY A 146 -1.91 -15.35 10.02
C GLY A 146 -1.75 -14.26 8.97
N LEU A 147 -2.80 -14.02 8.17
CA LEU A 147 -2.83 -13.03 7.09
C LEU A 147 -3.73 -11.85 7.46
N THR A 148 -3.49 -10.71 6.83
CA THR A 148 -4.45 -9.63 6.68
C THR A 148 -5.12 -9.78 5.31
N VAL A 149 -6.42 -9.57 5.23
CA VAL A 149 -7.15 -9.44 3.97
C VAL A 149 -7.65 -8.01 3.87
N SER A 150 -7.25 -7.30 2.83
CA SER A 150 -7.59 -5.89 2.63
C SER A 150 -8.61 -5.77 1.50
N ILE A 151 -9.78 -5.24 1.83
CA ILE A 151 -10.87 -5.05 0.86
C ILE A 151 -10.57 -3.83 0.01
N HIS A 152 -10.37 -4.07 -1.27
CA HIS A 152 -10.20 -3.08 -2.31
C HIS A 152 -11.54 -2.60 -2.86
N HIS A 153 -11.50 -1.49 -3.55
CA HIS A 153 -12.60 -0.99 -4.37
C HIS A 153 -12.06 -0.31 -5.62
N HIS A 154 -12.74 -0.46 -6.71
CA HIS A 154 -12.57 0.35 -7.92
C HIS A 154 -13.45 1.61 -7.86
N LYS A 155 -13.53 2.33 -8.97
CA LYS A 155 -14.48 3.45 -9.12
C LYS A 155 -15.90 3.00 -8.76
N LYS A 156 -16.67 3.93 -8.22
CA LYS A 156 -18.08 3.69 -7.87
C LYS A 156 -18.85 3.08 -9.04
N ASP A 157 -19.36 1.88 -8.83
CA ASP A 157 -20.21 1.15 -9.76
C ASP A 157 -21.27 0.31 -9.01
N ASN A 158 -21.93 -0.62 -9.71
CA ASN A 158 -23.01 -1.44 -9.15
C ASN A 158 -22.53 -2.83 -8.69
N ARG A 159 -21.24 -3.15 -8.74
CA ARG A 159 -20.71 -4.48 -8.38
C ARG A 159 -20.70 -4.70 -6.87
N ASN A 160 -20.34 -3.68 -6.12
CA ASN A 160 -20.29 -3.69 -4.66
C ASN A 160 -20.42 -2.28 -4.09
N ARG A 161 -20.35 -2.14 -2.77
CA ARG A 161 -20.40 -0.86 -2.06
C ARG A 161 -19.11 -0.56 -1.30
N TYR A 162 -18.01 -1.19 -1.61
CA TYR A 162 -16.76 -1.01 -0.87
C TYR A 162 -16.16 0.39 -1.01
N TYR A 163 -16.58 1.16 -2.02
CA TYR A 163 -16.25 2.58 -2.17
C TYR A 163 -16.98 3.50 -1.15
N ASP A 164 -18.00 2.99 -0.47
CA ASP A 164 -18.76 3.71 0.55
C ASP A 164 -18.07 3.48 1.92
N ALA A 165 -17.42 4.52 2.44
CA ALA A 165 -16.60 4.45 3.64
C ALA A 165 -17.38 3.99 4.87
N ASP A 166 -18.59 4.52 5.07
CA ASP A 166 -19.43 4.18 6.23
C ASP A 166 -19.90 2.74 6.14
N TYR A 167 -20.30 2.33 4.95
CA TYR A 167 -20.72 0.95 4.68
C TYR A 167 -19.58 -0.03 4.96
N LEU A 168 -18.39 0.21 4.41
CA LEU A 168 -17.26 -0.68 4.62
C LEU A 168 -16.83 -0.68 6.09
N SER A 169 -16.75 0.48 6.73
CA SER A 169 -16.42 0.59 8.15
C SER A 169 -17.33 -0.23 9.04
N GLU A 170 -18.66 -0.18 8.79
CA GLU A 170 -19.63 -0.99 9.53
C GLU A 170 -19.44 -2.50 9.29
N LYS A 171 -19.21 -2.91 8.04
CA LYS A 171 -18.94 -4.31 7.69
C LYS A 171 -17.71 -4.86 8.40
N LEU A 172 -16.63 -4.09 8.43
CA LEU A 172 -15.34 -4.49 9.01
C LEU A 172 -15.42 -4.73 10.52
N LYS A 173 -16.42 -4.21 11.24
CA LYS A 173 -16.60 -4.47 12.67
C LYS A 173 -16.78 -5.97 13.00
N ASN A 174 -17.27 -6.74 12.04
CA ASN A 174 -17.55 -8.17 12.22
C ASN A 174 -16.31 -9.05 12.02
N TYR A 175 -15.16 -8.49 11.63
CA TYR A 175 -13.98 -9.25 11.26
C TYR A 175 -12.73 -8.73 11.99
N LYS A 176 -11.81 -9.61 12.32
CA LYS A 176 -10.55 -9.28 12.99
C LYS A 176 -9.41 -9.12 11.99
N HIS A 177 -9.37 -9.98 10.98
CA HIS A 177 -8.27 -10.09 10.02
C HIS A 177 -8.58 -9.38 8.69
N ILE A 178 -9.85 -8.98 8.47
CA ILE A 178 -10.24 -8.21 7.30
C ILE A 178 -10.16 -6.71 7.61
N LYS A 179 -9.51 -5.97 6.73
CA LYS A 179 -9.31 -4.51 6.79
C LYS A 179 -9.71 -3.88 5.46
N GLY A 180 -9.64 -2.56 5.36
CA GLY A 180 -9.81 -1.84 4.10
C GLY A 180 -8.49 -1.63 3.36
N ASN A 181 -8.58 -1.53 2.04
CA ASN A 181 -7.54 -1.03 1.15
C ASN A 181 -8.10 0.19 0.40
N PRO A 182 -8.02 1.39 1.01
CA PRO A 182 -8.42 2.61 0.30
C PRO A 182 -7.60 2.79 -0.98
N ASP A 183 -8.27 2.95 -2.11
CA ASP A 183 -7.65 3.40 -3.35
C ASP A 183 -7.93 4.89 -3.55
N ILE A 184 -6.92 5.70 -3.30
CA ILE A 184 -7.01 7.16 -3.30
C ILE A 184 -7.47 7.68 -4.67
N GLY A 185 -6.96 7.07 -5.75
CA GLY A 185 -7.31 7.47 -7.10
C GLY A 185 -8.74 7.11 -7.48
N HIS A 186 -9.16 5.89 -7.22
CA HIS A 186 -10.52 5.46 -7.53
C HIS A 186 -11.60 6.21 -6.74
N LEU A 187 -11.31 6.59 -5.48
CA LEU A 187 -12.17 7.50 -4.72
C LEU A 187 -12.27 8.86 -5.41
N SER A 188 -11.12 9.46 -5.75
CA SER A 188 -11.08 10.76 -6.42
C SER A 188 -11.82 10.76 -7.75
N LEU A 189 -11.60 9.75 -8.61
CA LEU A 189 -12.32 9.57 -9.88
C LEU A 189 -13.83 9.47 -9.69
N SER A 190 -14.26 8.94 -8.55
CA SER A 190 -15.67 8.79 -8.18
C SER A 190 -16.29 10.03 -7.52
N GLY A 191 -15.51 11.10 -7.33
CA GLY A 191 -15.94 12.29 -6.60
C GLY A 191 -16.15 12.04 -5.10
N ILE A 192 -15.46 11.03 -4.54
CA ILE A 192 -15.48 10.69 -3.12
C ILE A 192 -14.20 11.22 -2.49
N GLU A 193 -14.34 11.96 -1.39
CA GLU A 193 -13.20 12.58 -0.67
C GLU A 193 -12.32 11.51 0.00
N PRO A 194 -11.07 11.30 -0.45
CA PRO A 194 -10.22 10.25 0.11
C PRO A 194 -9.90 10.43 1.59
N MET A 195 -9.74 11.68 2.04
CA MET A 195 -9.46 11.97 3.45
C MET A 195 -10.62 11.51 4.37
N TYR A 196 -11.86 11.67 3.93
CA TYR A 196 -13.01 11.15 4.67
C TYR A 196 -12.96 9.63 4.79
N TYR A 197 -12.63 8.95 3.68
CA TYR A 197 -12.53 7.50 3.64
C TYR A 197 -11.44 6.97 4.58
N LEU A 198 -10.25 7.60 4.57
CA LEU A 198 -9.15 7.24 5.48
C LEU A 198 -9.54 7.39 6.95
N LYS A 199 -10.26 8.48 7.30
CA LYS A 199 -10.73 8.72 8.68
C LYS A 199 -11.80 7.72 9.11
N ALA A 200 -12.74 7.39 8.24
CA ALA A 200 -13.81 6.43 8.53
C ALA A 200 -13.28 5.02 8.80
N LEU A 201 -12.15 4.66 8.18
CA LEU A 201 -11.47 3.36 8.37
C LEU A 201 -10.32 3.42 9.37
N SER A 202 -10.25 4.44 10.23
CA SER A 202 -9.15 4.60 11.20
C SER A 202 -8.93 3.32 12.02
N GLY A 203 -7.67 2.83 12.07
CA GLY A 203 -7.27 1.59 12.73
C GLY A 203 -7.68 0.30 11.99
N ARG A 204 -8.35 0.43 10.84
CA ARG A 204 -8.85 -0.70 10.02
C ARG A 204 -8.31 -0.70 8.60
N ILE A 205 -7.20 -0.02 8.34
CA ILE A 205 -6.52 0.04 7.05
C ILE A 205 -5.43 -1.02 7.03
N GLY A 206 -5.43 -1.90 6.03
CA GLY A 206 -4.42 -2.94 5.86
C GLY A 206 -3.38 -2.63 4.80
N SER A 207 -3.76 -1.91 3.76
CA SER A 207 -2.91 -1.39 2.68
C SER A 207 -3.56 -0.13 2.12
N VAL A 208 -2.81 0.70 1.41
CA VAL A 208 -3.35 1.89 0.72
C VAL A 208 -2.77 1.95 -0.68
N HIS A 209 -3.62 2.11 -1.70
CA HIS A 209 -3.19 2.43 -3.05
C HIS A 209 -3.12 3.94 -3.22
N PHE A 210 -1.91 4.44 -3.44
CA PHE A 210 -1.65 5.85 -3.70
C PHE A 210 -1.62 6.12 -5.19
N LYS A 211 -2.47 7.05 -5.59
CA LYS A 211 -2.58 7.62 -6.94
C LYS A 211 -2.80 9.12 -6.80
N ASP A 212 -2.41 9.89 -7.80
CA ASP A 212 -2.73 11.32 -7.88
C ASP A 212 -3.33 11.64 -9.25
N GLN A 213 -4.11 12.70 -9.34
CA GLN A 213 -4.89 13.02 -10.51
C GLN A 213 -4.98 14.53 -10.71
N PRO A 214 -5.06 15.01 -11.97
CA PRO A 214 -5.11 16.43 -12.26
C PRO A 214 -6.48 17.06 -11.94
N GLN A 215 -7.54 16.24 -11.77
CA GLN A 215 -8.90 16.71 -11.55
C GLN A 215 -9.68 15.76 -10.65
N PHE A 216 -10.39 16.32 -9.68
CA PHE A 216 -11.30 15.58 -8.81
C PHE A 216 -12.65 15.32 -9.47
N GLY A 217 -13.20 14.12 -9.31
CA GLY A 217 -14.53 13.76 -9.80
C GLY A 217 -14.61 13.53 -11.31
N ASP A 218 -13.47 13.40 -12.00
CA ASP A 218 -13.48 13.03 -13.41
C ASP A 218 -13.32 11.50 -13.55
N PRO A 219 -14.38 10.76 -13.92
CA PRO A 219 -14.34 9.31 -14.02
C PRO A 219 -13.42 8.79 -15.14
N ASN A 220 -12.97 9.67 -16.04
CA ASN A 220 -12.04 9.39 -17.12
C ASN A 220 -10.66 10.04 -16.88
N GLY A 221 -10.46 10.56 -15.67
CA GLY A 221 -9.20 11.18 -15.28
C GLY A 221 -8.04 10.19 -15.37
N ARG A 222 -6.84 10.72 -15.62
CA ARG A 222 -5.58 9.97 -15.72
C ARG A 222 -4.77 10.12 -14.44
N CYS A 223 -3.83 9.21 -14.20
CA CYS A 223 -2.84 9.37 -13.16
C CYS A 223 -1.78 10.42 -13.53
N VAL A 224 -1.27 11.11 -12.52
CA VAL A 224 -0.06 11.92 -12.57
C VAL A 224 0.86 11.52 -11.40
N PRO A 225 2.15 11.84 -11.41
CA PRO A 225 3.02 11.57 -10.28
C PRO A 225 2.50 12.18 -8.98
N LEU A 226 2.71 11.49 -7.86
CA LEU A 226 2.25 11.96 -6.54
C LEU A 226 2.82 13.36 -6.25
N GLY A 227 1.93 14.27 -5.86
CA GLY A 227 2.23 15.67 -5.60
C GLY A 227 2.24 16.58 -6.83
N GLU A 228 2.05 16.04 -8.05
CA GLU A 228 1.85 16.81 -9.27
C GLU A 228 0.35 16.99 -9.61
N GLY A 229 -0.54 16.32 -8.87
CA GLY A 229 -1.99 16.38 -9.04
C GLY A 229 -2.68 17.32 -8.06
N ILE A 230 -4.00 17.12 -7.92
CA ILE A 230 -4.86 17.95 -7.09
C ILE A 230 -5.03 17.41 -5.66
N LEU A 231 -4.67 16.15 -5.42
CA LEU A 231 -4.91 15.49 -4.14
C LEU A 231 -3.86 15.92 -3.10
N ASP A 232 -4.31 16.26 -1.90
CA ASP A 232 -3.40 16.58 -0.80
C ASP A 232 -2.82 15.28 -0.22
N ASN A 233 -1.94 14.65 -1.00
CA ASN A 233 -1.25 13.41 -0.62
C ASN A 233 -0.45 13.58 0.68
N LYS A 234 0.10 14.78 0.98
CA LYS A 234 0.81 15.04 2.22
C LYS A 234 -0.11 15.00 3.43
N ALA A 235 -1.28 15.62 3.34
CA ALA A 235 -2.25 15.55 4.42
C ALA A 235 -2.75 14.12 4.65
N MET A 236 -2.89 13.31 3.60
CA MET A 236 -3.27 11.90 3.70
C MET A 236 -2.17 11.06 4.36
N LEU A 237 -0.90 11.31 4.05
CA LEU A 237 0.23 10.67 4.73
C LEU A 237 0.24 11.04 6.22
N ALA A 238 0.08 12.32 6.55
CA ALA A 238 0.02 12.79 7.94
C ALA A 238 -1.15 12.17 8.71
N GLU A 239 -2.30 11.97 8.07
CA GLU A 239 -3.45 11.30 8.69
C GLU A 239 -3.16 9.81 8.96
N LEU A 240 -2.53 9.09 8.03
CA LEU A 240 -2.12 7.71 8.23
C LEU A 240 -1.08 7.58 9.37
N ASP A 241 -0.11 8.49 9.42
CA ASP A 241 0.87 8.56 10.52
C ASP A 241 0.16 8.82 11.88
N ARG A 242 -0.80 9.74 11.91
CA ARG A 242 -1.63 10.01 13.10
C ARG A 242 -2.42 8.78 13.57
N GLN A 243 -2.84 7.93 12.64
CA GLN A 243 -3.51 6.66 12.93
C GLN A 243 -2.55 5.56 13.38
N GLY A 244 -1.23 5.77 13.34
CA GLY A 244 -0.22 4.73 13.59
C GLY A 244 -0.23 3.64 12.52
N TYR A 245 -0.46 4.00 11.26
CA TYR A 245 -0.47 3.04 10.15
C TYR A 245 0.94 2.51 9.87
N GLU A 246 1.08 1.18 9.89
CA GLU A 246 2.35 0.48 9.66
C GLU A 246 2.34 -0.42 8.41
N GLY A 247 1.28 -0.35 7.62
CA GLY A 247 1.12 -1.11 6.38
C GLY A 247 1.96 -0.57 5.22
N TYR A 248 1.74 -1.12 4.04
CA TYR A 248 2.40 -0.68 2.82
C TYR A 248 1.66 0.50 2.17
N TYR A 249 2.43 1.51 1.78
CA TYR A 249 2.03 2.58 0.88
C TYR A 249 2.32 2.08 -0.54
N VAL A 250 1.29 1.67 -1.25
CA VAL A 250 1.41 1.02 -2.56
C VAL A 250 1.13 2.04 -3.66
N ILE A 251 2.12 2.27 -4.52
CA ILE A 251 1.95 3.07 -5.72
C ILE A 251 1.28 2.20 -6.79
N GLU A 252 0.15 2.64 -7.31
CA GLU A 252 -0.48 2.04 -8.48
C GLU A 252 -0.67 3.11 -9.56
N TYR A 253 0.23 3.11 -10.54
CA TYR A 253 0.27 4.09 -11.62
C TYR A 253 -0.28 3.47 -12.90
N GLU A 254 -1.53 3.79 -13.23
CA GLU A 254 -2.29 3.11 -14.29
C GLU A 254 -2.26 3.89 -15.62
N GLU A 255 -1.07 4.23 -16.09
CA GLU A 255 -0.90 4.94 -17.37
C GLU A 255 0.09 4.27 -18.29
N ASP A 256 -0.25 4.23 -19.58
CA ASP A 256 0.61 3.76 -20.65
C ASP A 256 1.33 4.92 -21.34
N VAL A 257 2.24 5.55 -20.61
CA VAL A 257 2.98 6.73 -21.11
C VAL A 257 4.48 6.44 -21.24
N PRO A 258 5.20 7.13 -22.14
CA PRO A 258 6.65 6.95 -22.28
C PRO A 258 7.44 7.22 -21.01
N SER A 259 6.94 8.11 -20.13
CA SER A 259 7.54 8.49 -18.85
C SER A 259 7.19 7.53 -17.70
N LEU A 260 6.46 6.44 -17.93
CA LEU A 260 5.94 5.55 -16.89
C LEU A 260 6.96 5.22 -15.77
N ILE A 261 8.16 4.80 -16.14
CA ILE A 261 9.19 4.39 -15.18
C ILE A 261 9.68 5.58 -14.36
N GLU A 262 9.88 6.74 -15.02
CA GLU A 262 10.28 7.99 -14.36
C GLU A 262 9.17 8.50 -13.43
N ASP A 263 7.92 8.38 -13.84
CA ASP A 263 6.76 8.80 -13.05
C ASP A 263 6.58 7.93 -11.80
N ILE A 264 6.76 6.61 -11.92
CA ILE A 264 6.81 5.70 -10.76
C ILE A 264 7.95 6.09 -9.83
N GLN A 265 9.15 6.39 -10.36
CA GLN A 265 10.30 6.82 -9.55
C GLN A 265 9.98 8.12 -8.78
N LYS A 266 9.31 9.10 -9.40
CA LYS A 266 8.86 10.33 -8.71
C LYS A 266 7.89 10.01 -7.57
N CYS A 267 6.94 9.10 -7.79
CA CYS A 267 6.01 8.65 -6.75
C CYS A 267 6.75 8.01 -5.55
N VAL A 268 7.75 7.16 -5.82
CA VAL A 268 8.59 6.56 -4.77
C VAL A 268 9.31 7.64 -3.97
N MET A 269 9.93 8.59 -4.66
CA MET A 269 10.64 9.71 -4.03
C MET A 269 9.69 10.56 -3.17
N PHE A 270 8.48 10.84 -3.67
CA PHE A 270 7.48 11.59 -2.93
C PHE A 270 7.14 10.90 -1.60
N LEU A 271 6.84 9.60 -1.60
CA LEU A 271 6.50 8.83 -0.40
C LEU A 271 7.68 8.72 0.59
N ARG A 272 8.94 8.74 0.11
CA ARG A 272 10.13 8.68 0.96
C ARG A 272 10.48 10.02 1.61
N GLN A 273 10.12 11.13 0.99
CA GLN A 273 10.51 12.47 1.42
C GLN A 273 9.47 13.17 2.30
N ASN A 274 8.24 12.72 2.27
CA ASN A 274 7.13 13.32 2.99
C ASN A 274 6.54 12.37 4.03
#